data_1f9efec4e3988cff55306b36a7d31566
#
_entry.id   1f9efec4e3988cff55306b36a7d31566
#
_cell.length_a   1.000
_cell.length_b   1.000
_cell.length_c   1.000
_cell.angle_alpha   90.00
_cell.angle_beta   90.00
_cell.angle_gamma   90.00
#
_symmetry.space_group_name_H-M   'P 1'
#
loop_
_entity.id
_entity.type
_entity.pdbx_description
1 polymer ?
#
loop_
_entity_poly.entity_id
_entity_poly.type
_entity_poly.pdbx_seq_one_letter_code
_entity_poly.pdbx_strand_id
1 'polypeptide(L)'
;MTFGANRGLLPFSTDSHVTPLKVIFLADTRPGHYHLAQGVIAALGRIRPVEVTRIEVQRKWIVPTRWLRARITAKGFFPPRMLRMAYRIDAEAIPAADLVVSAGGETHMPNLCVTRLLDVPNIFCGSLLRGLGPENFSLIISSYDRDAGSDRHLVVLKPSPIDPDTLGRPATVPRYGLAKRPKVAGLLVGGNAGAFRYKRQEWKRLLAFMAELSKAWGTCWLVSTSRRTPAAVADRFAELAKDDNVIARFIDFRTAGAGTLPEIFAAAEVIVCTEDSSSMISEAVSARLPVVGVAPSAHRFTDEEKDYRNFLMENGWCRVLPIAELSPEAFAGALSEIEPLQENPLDALAAKLKESLPELF
;
A
#
# COMPACT_ATOMS: atom_id res chain seq x y z
N MET A 1 30.32 12.38 8.85
CA MET A 1 29.55 12.33 7.59
C MET A 1 28.17 12.87 7.91
N THR A 2 27.91 14.08 7.47
CA THR A 2 26.72 14.89 7.77
C THR A 2 25.58 14.42 6.85
N PHE A 3 24.51 13.90 7.41
CA PHE A 3 23.29 13.54 6.68
C PHE A 3 22.50 14.80 6.35
N GLY A 4 22.40 15.12 5.07
CA GLY A 4 21.59 16.20 4.57
C GLY A 4 20.09 15.85 4.66
N ALA A 5 19.35 16.69 5.36
CA ALA A 5 17.90 16.68 5.36
C ALA A 5 17.39 17.08 3.97
N ASN A 6 16.77 16.16 3.27
CA ASN A 6 16.11 16.44 1.99
C ASN A 6 14.75 17.11 2.27
N ARG A 7 14.71 18.45 2.20
CA ARG A 7 13.49 19.25 2.29
C ARG A 7 12.84 19.29 0.91
N GLY A 8 11.95 18.36 0.65
CA GLY A 8 11.07 18.42 -0.52
C GLY A 8 9.86 19.30 -0.23
N LEU A 9 9.91 20.56 -0.61
CA LEU A 9 8.74 21.45 -0.66
C LEU A 9 7.98 21.16 -1.96
N LEU A 10 6.74 20.71 -1.85
CA LEU A 10 5.79 20.70 -2.96
C LEU A 10 5.22 22.12 -3.13
N PRO A 11 5.05 22.63 -4.35
CA PRO A 11 4.53 23.96 -4.58
C PRO A 11 3.02 24.00 -4.35
N PHE A 12 2.58 24.71 -3.31
CA PHE A 12 1.17 25.07 -3.13
C PHE A 12 0.97 26.57 -3.35
N SER A 13 -0.17 26.90 -3.97
CA SER A 13 -0.72 28.23 -4.19
C SER A 13 -0.75 29.05 -2.89
N THR A 14 -0.25 30.27 -2.98
CA THR A 14 -0.29 31.28 -1.91
C THR A 14 -1.73 31.73 -1.67
N ASP A 15 -2.31 31.30 -0.53
CA ASP A 15 -3.21 32.15 0.27
C ASP A 15 -3.49 31.49 1.64
N SER A 16 -3.40 32.34 2.68
CA SER A 16 -3.58 32.09 4.11
C SER A 16 -2.40 31.42 4.86
N HIS A 17 -2.00 32.03 5.97
CA HIS A 17 -0.99 31.57 6.95
C HIS A 17 -1.50 30.35 7.76
N VAL A 18 -1.77 29.24 7.09
CA VAL A 18 -2.10 27.98 7.78
C VAL A 18 -0.78 27.36 8.24
N THR A 19 -0.58 27.29 9.55
CA THR A 19 0.59 26.62 10.14
C THR A 19 0.59 25.14 9.72
N PRO A 20 1.68 24.60 9.15
CA PRO A 20 1.76 23.20 8.77
C PRO A 20 1.54 22.26 9.96
N LEU A 21 0.85 21.16 9.73
CA LEU A 21 0.72 20.05 10.68
C LEU A 21 2.06 19.32 10.76
N LYS A 22 2.71 19.32 11.91
CA LYS A 22 3.98 18.62 12.13
C LYS A 22 3.71 17.17 12.47
N VAL A 23 4.13 16.26 11.59
CA VAL A 23 3.88 14.83 11.71
C VAL A 23 5.18 14.07 11.91
N ILE A 24 5.27 13.28 12.98
CA ILE A 24 6.29 12.25 13.12
C ILE A 24 5.80 10.99 12.42
N PHE A 25 6.54 10.59 11.40
CA PHE A 25 6.32 9.35 10.67
C PHE A 25 7.31 8.26 11.13
N LEU A 26 6.81 7.26 11.84
CA LEU A 26 7.61 6.11 12.28
C LEU A 26 7.53 5.01 11.22
N ALA A 27 8.66 4.74 10.56
CA ALA A 27 8.76 3.82 9.44
C ALA A 27 9.59 2.59 9.79
N ASP A 28 9.04 1.38 9.64
CA ASP A 28 9.83 0.17 9.62
C ASP A 28 10.47 -0.08 8.24
N THR A 29 11.20 -1.19 8.08
CA THR A 29 11.92 -1.53 6.85
C THR A 29 11.06 -2.16 5.75
N ARG A 30 9.75 -2.34 5.99
CA ARG A 30 8.85 -3.02 5.05
C ARG A 30 8.06 -2.04 4.20
N PRO A 31 8.27 -2.00 2.86
CA PRO A 31 7.56 -1.07 1.98
C PRO A 31 6.03 -1.11 2.12
N GLY A 32 5.43 -2.30 2.20
CA GLY A 32 3.98 -2.43 2.37
C GLY A 32 3.44 -1.83 3.68
N HIS A 33 4.27 -1.65 4.71
CA HIS A 33 3.86 -0.99 5.95
C HIS A 33 3.99 0.52 5.83
N TYR A 34 5.16 1.03 5.45
CA TYR A 34 5.34 2.47 5.43
C TYR A 34 4.51 3.16 4.35
N HIS A 35 4.13 2.49 3.25
CA HIS A 35 3.21 3.04 2.26
C HIS A 35 1.82 3.30 2.85
N LEU A 36 1.33 2.47 3.79
CA LEU A 36 0.06 2.74 4.49
C LEU A 36 0.12 4.07 5.26
N ALA A 37 1.17 4.27 6.05
CA ALA A 37 1.36 5.51 6.80
C ALA A 37 1.56 6.72 5.87
N GLN A 38 2.30 6.56 4.77
CA GLN A 38 2.45 7.59 3.76
C GLN A 38 1.13 7.96 3.09
N GLY A 39 0.23 6.99 2.85
CA GLY A 39 -1.12 7.24 2.35
C GLY A 39 -1.94 8.10 3.31
N VAL A 40 -1.84 7.85 4.61
CA VAL A 40 -2.49 8.70 5.63
C VAL A 40 -1.91 10.11 5.63
N ILE A 41 -0.59 10.24 5.57
CA ILE A 41 0.09 11.54 5.50
C ILE A 41 -0.31 12.32 4.23
N ALA A 42 -0.42 11.62 3.09
CA ALA A 42 -0.88 12.22 1.84
C ALA A 42 -2.34 12.73 1.95
N ALA A 43 -3.21 11.95 2.60
CA ALA A 43 -4.59 12.38 2.86
C ALA A 43 -4.65 13.59 3.82
N LEU A 44 -3.82 13.64 4.88
CA LEU A 44 -3.69 14.81 5.75
C LEU A 44 -3.27 16.05 4.95
N GLY A 45 -2.37 15.87 3.98
CA GLY A 45 -1.94 16.93 3.06
C GLY A 45 -3.04 17.53 2.18
N ARG A 46 -4.19 16.81 2.01
CA ARG A 46 -5.39 17.35 1.35
C ARG A 46 -6.16 18.34 2.21
N ILE A 47 -5.97 18.28 3.54
CA ILE A 47 -6.72 19.14 4.49
C ILE A 47 -5.90 20.40 4.81
N ARG A 48 -4.60 20.24 5.08
CA ARG A 48 -3.67 21.34 5.42
C ARG A 48 -2.23 20.95 5.09
N PRO A 49 -1.32 21.92 4.91
CA PRO A 49 0.09 21.62 4.70
C PRO A 49 0.66 20.73 5.81
N VAL A 50 1.50 19.76 5.46
CA VAL A 50 2.11 18.80 6.40
C VAL A 50 3.63 18.91 6.35
N GLU A 51 4.26 19.06 7.51
CA GLU A 51 5.71 18.95 7.69
C GLU A 51 6.03 17.59 8.31
N VAL A 52 6.77 16.73 7.59
CA VAL A 52 7.00 15.35 7.99
C VAL A 52 8.43 15.15 8.49
N THR A 53 8.56 14.66 9.72
CA THR A 53 9.82 14.12 10.23
C THR A 53 9.76 12.59 10.25
N ARG A 54 10.52 11.95 9.37
CA ARG A 54 10.63 10.49 9.31
C ARG A 54 11.65 9.99 10.31
N ILE A 55 11.24 9.03 11.16
CA ILE A 55 12.11 8.31 12.09
C ILE A 55 12.09 6.83 11.71
N GLU A 56 13.24 6.27 11.39
CA GLU A 56 13.36 4.85 11.10
C GLU A 56 13.31 4.01 12.36
N VAL A 57 12.49 2.98 12.34
CA VAL A 57 12.24 2.07 13.45
C VAL A 57 12.84 0.71 13.12
N GLN A 58 13.83 0.31 13.90
CA GLN A 58 14.39 -1.02 13.85
C GLN A 58 14.57 -1.56 15.25
N ARG A 59 13.77 -2.58 15.58
CA ARG A 59 13.88 -3.23 16.87
C ARG A 59 15.18 -4.04 16.97
N LYS A 60 15.89 -3.90 18.09
CA LYS A 60 17.05 -4.76 18.37
C LYS A 60 16.61 -6.21 18.48
N TRP A 61 17.27 -7.10 17.78
CA TRP A 61 16.93 -8.53 17.70
C TRP A 61 16.88 -9.23 19.06
N ILE A 62 17.68 -8.76 20.03
CA ILE A 62 17.75 -9.29 21.41
C ILE A 62 16.54 -8.95 22.27
N VAL A 63 15.66 -8.02 21.82
CA VAL A 63 14.50 -7.57 22.61
C VAL A 63 13.25 -8.31 22.14
N PRO A 64 12.70 -9.25 22.94
CA PRO A 64 11.51 -10.00 22.55
C PRO A 64 10.25 -9.12 22.53
N THR A 65 9.38 -9.29 21.54
CA THR A 65 8.10 -8.56 21.43
C THR A 65 7.19 -8.79 22.65
N ARG A 66 7.22 -10.01 23.24
CA ARG A 66 6.46 -10.32 24.48
C ARG A 66 6.88 -9.45 25.66
N TRP A 67 8.18 -9.16 25.78
CA TRP A 67 8.70 -8.29 26.83
C TRP A 67 8.25 -6.83 26.63
N LEU A 68 8.29 -6.35 25.39
CA LEU A 68 7.80 -5.02 25.04
C LEU A 68 6.33 -4.86 25.42
N ARG A 69 5.48 -5.83 25.07
CA ARG A 69 4.05 -5.83 25.42
C ARG A 69 3.82 -5.76 26.92
N ALA A 70 4.50 -6.58 27.69
CA ALA A 70 4.38 -6.57 29.14
C ALA A 70 4.79 -5.22 29.77
N ARG A 71 5.68 -4.47 29.13
CA ARG A 71 6.14 -3.17 29.60
C ARG A 71 5.19 -2.02 29.25
N ILE A 72 4.49 -2.07 28.12
CA ILE A 72 3.50 -1.04 27.74
C ILE A 72 2.40 -0.89 28.79
N THR A 73 1.92 -2.03 29.31
CA THR A 73 0.81 -2.09 30.27
C THR A 73 1.27 -1.97 31.72
N ALA A 74 2.59 -1.99 31.98
CA ALA A 74 3.13 -1.91 33.34
C ALA A 74 3.06 -0.50 33.92
N LYS A 75 2.72 -0.39 35.21
CA LYS A 75 2.87 0.85 35.97
C LYS A 75 4.34 1.26 35.96
N GLY A 76 4.63 2.56 35.72
CA GLY A 76 5.99 3.08 35.65
C GLY A 76 6.69 2.89 34.29
N PHE A 77 5.93 2.72 33.22
CA PHE A 77 6.45 2.76 31.86
C PHE A 77 7.13 4.10 31.56
N PHE A 78 8.43 4.04 31.17
CA PHE A 78 9.22 5.23 30.87
C PHE A 78 9.65 5.26 29.39
N PRO A 79 8.95 6.06 28.55
CA PRO A 79 9.15 6.09 27.09
C PRO A 79 10.61 6.30 26.63
N PRO A 80 11.39 7.29 27.14
CA PRO A 80 12.76 7.52 26.67
C PRO A 80 13.66 6.30 26.83
N ARG A 81 13.57 5.63 27.98
CA ARG A 81 14.36 4.43 28.25
C ARG A 81 14.00 3.29 27.29
N MET A 82 12.72 3.13 26.98
CA MET A 82 12.24 2.09 26.07
C MET A 82 12.73 2.34 24.64
N LEU A 83 12.62 3.57 24.14
CA LEU A 83 13.08 3.95 22.80
C LEU A 83 14.59 3.68 22.64
N ARG A 84 15.41 4.09 23.60
CA ARG A 84 16.86 3.89 23.56
C ARG A 84 17.26 2.43 23.69
N MET A 85 16.65 1.69 24.63
CA MET A 85 17.01 0.30 24.88
C MET A 85 16.58 -0.65 23.77
N ALA A 86 15.35 -0.50 23.27
CA ALA A 86 14.76 -1.44 22.32
C ALA A 86 14.98 -1.05 20.84
N TYR A 87 15.08 0.27 20.52
CA TYR A 87 15.07 0.76 19.14
C TYR A 87 16.27 1.65 18.78
N ARG A 88 17.13 2.01 19.70
CA ARG A 88 18.24 2.97 19.51
C ARG A 88 17.75 4.37 19.08
N ILE A 89 16.54 4.72 19.45
CA ILE A 89 15.99 6.05 19.20
C ILE A 89 16.32 6.91 20.42
N ASP A 90 16.95 8.04 20.18
CA ASP A 90 17.21 9.04 21.21
C ASP A 90 15.98 9.92 21.39
N ALA A 91 15.41 9.89 22.58
CA ALA A 91 14.20 10.65 22.89
C ALA A 91 14.42 12.17 22.88
N GLU A 92 15.63 12.63 23.18
CA GLU A 92 15.97 14.07 23.19
C GLU A 92 16.12 14.63 21.78
N ALA A 93 16.40 13.75 20.78
CA ALA A 93 16.49 14.13 19.38
C ALA A 93 15.14 14.15 18.65
N ILE A 94 14.04 13.73 19.32
CA ILE A 94 12.70 13.73 18.72
C ILE A 94 12.17 15.18 18.72
N PRO A 95 11.86 15.77 17.55
CA PRO A 95 11.34 17.13 17.49
C PRO A 95 9.90 17.22 18.01
N ALA A 96 9.45 18.41 18.34
CA ALA A 96 8.05 18.69 18.62
C ALA A 96 7.20 18.40 17.39
N ALA A 97 6.03 17.79 17.61
CA ALA A 97 5.08 17.44 16.56
C ALA A 97 3.66 17.59 17.09
N ASP A 98 2.69 17.56 16.16
CA ASP A 98 1.27 17.64 16.45
C ASP A 98 0.61 16.25 16.35
N LEU A 99 1.26 15.30 15.66
CA LEU A 99 0.70 13.98 15.38
C LEU A 99 1.80 12.95 15.15
N VAL A 100 1.58 11.72 15.61
CA VAL A 100 2.41 10.55 15.30
C VAL A 100 1.66 9.60 14.38
N VAL A 101 2.25 9.23 13.23
CA VAL A 101 1.67 8.28 12.28
C VAL A 101 2.61 7.10 12.09
N SER A 102 2.08 5.88 12.11
CA SER A 102 2.86 4.67 11.86
C SER A 102 2.04 3.52 11.31
N ALA A 103 2.73 2.50 10.76
CA ALA A 103 2.11 1.27 10.31
C ALA A 103 3.02 0.06 10.54
N GLY A 104 2.42 -1.09 10.79
CA GLY A 104 3.12 -2.37 10.92
C GLY A 104 3.59 -2.71 12.32
N GLY A 105 3.77 -4.01 12.56
CA GLY A 105 3.96 -4.58 13.90
C GLY A 105 5.17 -4.09 14.69
N GLU A 106 6.24 -3.66 14.02
CA GLU A 106 7.45 -3.16 14.70
C GLU A 106 7.26 -1.72 15.21
N THR A 107 6.27 -0.97 14.73
CA THR A 107 6.08 0.45 15.07
C THR A 107 5.11 0.71 16.21
N HIS A 108 4.34 -0.30 16.69
CA HIS A 108 3.38 -0.10 17.79
C HIS A 108 4.03 0.51 19.03
N MET A 109 5.11 -0.09 19.50
CA MET A 109 5.81 0.36 20.71
C MET A 109 6.41 1.76 20.56
N PRO A 110 7.19 2.05 19.49
CA PRO A 110 7.68 3.39 19.25
C PRO A 110 6.57 4.43 19.11
N ASN A 111 5.45 4.08 18.44
CA ASN A 111 4.29 4.97 18.31
C ASN A 111 3.80 5.41 19.70
N LEU A 112 3.51 4.45 20.59
CA LEU A 112 3.05 4.74 21.95
C LEU A 112 4.08 5.48 22.79
N CYS A 113 5.39 5.19 22.61
CA CYS A 113 6.43 5.89 23.32
C CYS A 113 6.52 7.36 22.92
N VAL A 114 6.54 7.65 21.61
CA VAL A 114 6.64 9.01 21.08
C VAL A 114 5.40 9.81 21.41
N THR A 115 4.23 9.22 21.24
CA THR A 115 2.93 9.83 21.61
C THR A 115 2.90 10.26 23.08
N ARG A 116 3.31 9.37 24.00
CA ARG A 116 3.36 9.69 25.44
C ARG A 116 4.46 10.67 25.81
N LEU A 117 5.55 10.70 25.05
CA LEU A 117 6.66 11.63 25.27
C LEU A 117 6.26 13.07 24.90
N LEU A 118 5.54 13.22 23.79
CA LEU A 118 5.16 14.53 23.26
C LEU A 118 3.77 14.98 23.69
N ASP A 119 2.97 14.07 24.29
CA ASP A 119 1.56 14.28 24.67
C ASP A 119 0.71 14.75 23.47
N VAL A 120 0.80 13.99 22.35
CA VAL A 120 0.10 14.30 21.08
C VAL A 120 -0.73 13.11 20.62
N PRO A 121 -1.77 13.30 19.78
CA PRO A 121 -2.52 12.19 19.19
C PRO A 121 -1.66 11.32 18.28
N ASN A 122 -2.17 10.11 18.03
CA ASN A 122 -1.51 9.13 17.17
C ASN A 122 -2.47 8.40 16.25
N ILE A 123 -1.98 8.08 15.06
CA ILE A 123 -2.64 7.18 14.10
C ILE A 123 -1.78 5.94 13.91
N PHE A 124 -2.42 4.78 13.98
CA PHE A 124 -1.78 3.51 13.68
C PHE A 124 -2.52 2.83 12.51
N CYS A 125 -1.79 2.36 11.49
CA CYS A 125 -2.36 1.65 10.35
C CYS A 125 -2.05 0.16 10.44
N GLY A 126 -3.09 -0.66 10.49
CA GLY A 126 -3.01 -2.12 10.51
C GLY A 126 -3.60 -2.76 11.75
N SER A 127 -3.40 -4.09 11.88
CA SER A 127 -3.92 -4.87 13.00
C SER A 127 -3.08 -4.67 14.25
N LEU A 128 -3.75 -4.56 15.39
CA LEU A 128 -3.08 -4.42 16.69
C LEU A 128 -2.39 -5.71 17.11
N LEU A 129 -1.29 -5.57 17.82
CA LEU A 129 -0.64 -6.69 18.50
C LEU A 129 -1.57 -7.28 19.56
N ARG A 130 -1.63 -8.60 19.65
CA ARG A 130 -2.43 -9.31 20.67
C ARG A 130 -2.12 -8.79 22.09
N GLY A 131 -3.15 -8.34 22.79
CA GLY A 131 -3.06 -7.77 24.14
C GLY A 131 -2.71 -6.28 24.18
N LEU A 132 -2.74 -5.59 23.03
CA LEU A 132 -2.71 -4.14 22.95
C LEU A 132 -4.12 -3.66 22.58
N GLY A 133 -4.77 -2.92 23.47
CA GLY A 133 -6.12 -2.43 23.25
C GLY A 133 -6.16 -1.15 22.42
N PRO A 134 -7.30 -0.87 21.76
CA PRO A 134 -7.49 0.32 20.92
C PRO A 134 -7.41 1.63 21.70
N GLU A 135 -7.64 1.60 23.01
CA GLU A 135 -7.56 2.76 23.90
C GLU A 135 -6.18 3.45 23.94
N ASN A 136 -5.15 2.78 23.43
CA ASN A 136 -3.80 3.32 23.34
C ASN A 136 -3.59 4.21 22.10
N PHE A 137 -4.55 4.26 21.20
CA PHE A 137 -4.46 5.02 19.95
C PHE A 137 -5.59 6.02 19.84
N SER A 138 -5.32 7.19 19.27
CA SER A 138 -6.35 8.17 18.95
C SER A 138 -7.20 7.67 17.79
N LEU A 139 -6.54 7.10 16.75
CA LEU A 139 -7.21 6.47 15.62
C LEU A 139 -6.42 5.26 15.11
N ILE A 140 -7.14 4.19 14.79
CA ILE A 140 -6.61 3.00 14.13
C ILE A 140 -7.24 2.91 12.75
N ILE A 141 -6.41 2.89 11.71
CA ILE A 141 -6.87 2.68 10.34
C ILE A 141 -6.72 1.21 10.00
N SER A 142 -7.86 0.57 9.80
CA SER A 142 -7.99 -0.83 9.41
C SER A 142 -8.62 -0.94 8.03
N SER A 143 -8.50 -2.12 7.42
CA SER A 143 -9.18 -2.44 6.16
C SER A 143 -9.97 -3.73 6.30
N TYR A 144 -10.38 -4.07 7.52
CA TYR A 144 -11.06 -5.31 7.85
C TYR A 144 -12.37 -5.02 8.57
N ASP A 145 -13.48 -5.53 8.03
CA ASP A 145 -14.85 -5.28 8.54
C ASP A 145 -15.04 -5.69 10.00
N ARG A 146 -14.31 -6.71 10.48
CA ARG A 146 -14.34 -7.11 11.89
C ARG A 146 -13.97 -6.00 12.88
N ASP A 147 -13.27 -4.97 12.41
CA ASP A 147 -12.88 -3.80 13.19
C ASP A 147 -13.95 -2.69 13.14
N ALA A 148 -14.99 -2.86 12.33
CA ALA A 148 -16.09 -1.92 12.20
C ALA A 148 -16.90 -1.84 13.52
N GLY A 149 -17.37 -0.63 13.85
CA GLY A 149 -18.18 -0.38 15.05
C GLY A 149 -17.39 -0.08 16.31
N SER A 150 -16.07 0.04 16.23
CA SER A 150 -15.24 0.61 17.32
C SER A 150 -14.99 2.09 17.04
N ASP A 151 -15.30 2.97 18.00
CA ASP A 151 -15.14 4.43 17.89
C ASP A 151 -13.71 4.88 17.54
N ARG A 152 -12.72 4.01 17.72
CA ARG A 152 -11.32 4.29 17.42
C ARG A 152 -10.82 3.61 16.15
N HIS A 153 -11.66 2.85 15.45
CA HIS A 153 -11.33 2.19 14.20
C HIS A 153 -12.00 2.86 13.01
N LEU A 154 -11.21 3.23 12.04
CA LEU A 154 -11.66 3.70 10.75
C LEU A 154 -11.40 2.61 9.71
N VAL A 155 -12.46 1.98 9.21
CA VAL A 155 -12.37 0.95 8.16
C VAL A 155 -12.42 1.60 6.78
N VAL A 156 -11.36 1.42 6.00
CA VAL A 156 -11.20 2.05 4.68
C VAL A 156 -10.40 1.15 3.74
N LEU A 157 -10.38 1.48 2.44
CA LEU A 157 -9.39 0.96 1.50
C LEU A 157 -7.98 1.13 2.10
N LYS A 158 -7.11 0.14 1.94
CA LYS A 158 -5.72 0.27 2.45
C LYS A 158 -5.11 1.58 1.96
N PRO A 159 -4.74 2.49 2.85
CA PRO A 159 -4.18 3.78 2.45
C PRO A 159 -2.97 3.62 1.54
N SER A 160 -2.87 4.48 0.56
CA SER A 160 -1.77 4.49 -0.41
C SER A 160 -1.35 5.94 -0.68
N PRO A 161 -0.06 6.23 -0.87
CA PRO A 161 0.40 7.56 -1.27
C PRO A 161 0.12 7.88 -2.75
N ILE A 162 -0.45 6.92 -3.49
CA ILE A 162 -0.80 7.11 -4.90
C ILE A 162 -1.96 8.11 -5.00
N ASP A 163 -1.69 9.21 -5.68
CA ASP A 163 -2.67 10.23 -6.02
C ASP A 163 -3.06 10.10 -7.50
N PRO A 164 -4.26 9.61 -7.80
CA PRO A 164 -4.69 9.43 -9.20
C PRO A 164 -4.70 10.73 -10.00
N ASP A 165 -4.90 11.88 -9.35
CA ASP A 165 -4.94 13.18 -10.05
C ASP A 165 -3.55 13.59 -10.57
N THR A 166 -2.48 13.13 -9.93
CA THR A 166 -1.10 13.38 -10.39
C THR A 166 -0.62 12.44 -11.50
N LEU A 167 -1.38 11.38 -11.79
CA LEU A 167 -1.04 10.40 -12.81
C LEU A 167 -1.45 10.82 -14.24
N GLY A 168 -2.06 11.99 -14.41
CA GLY A 168 -2.54 12.47 -15.73
C GLY A 168 -3.68 11.62 -16.30
N ARG A 169 -4.42 10.91 -15.46
CA ARG A 169 -5.51 10.02 -15.85
C ARG A 169 -6.81 10.80 -16.11
N PRO A 170 -7.71 10.27 -16.96
CA PRO A 170 -9.01 10.91 -17.17
C PRO A 170 -9.83 10.93 -15.88
N ALA A 171 -10.62 11.97 -15.68
CA ALA A 171 -11.49 12.13 -14.51
C ALA A 171 -12.48 10.96 -14.35
N THR A 172 -12.98 10.43 -15.48
CA THR A 172 -13.86 9.26 -15.49
C THR A 172 -13.12 8.03 -15.99
N VAL A 173 -13.12 6.98 -15.21
CA VAL A 173 -12.49 5.70 -15.59
C VAL A 173 -13.51 4.87 -16.37
N PRO A 174 -13.21 4.46 -17.61
CA PRO A 174 -14.11 3.65 -18.40
C PRO A 174 -14.20 2.21 -17.88
N ARG A 175 -15.32 1.56 -18.13
CA ARG A 175 -15.43 0.10 -17.96
C ARG A 175 -14.83 -0.60 -19.18
N TYR A 176 -14.12 -1.68 -18.93
CA TYR A 176 -13.53 -2.53 -19.96
C TYR A 176 -14.22 -3.88 -20.02
N GLY A 177 -14.05 -4.62 -21.09
CA GLY A 177 -14.65 -5.92 -21.36
C GLY A 177 -14.64 -6.23 -22.86
N LEU A 178 -15.55 -7.06 -23.35
CA LEU A 178 -15.61 -7.42 -24.77
C LEU A 178 -15.90 -6.21 -25.70
N ALA A 179 -16.75 -5.27 -25.26
CA ALA A 179 -17.13 -4.11 -26.04
C ALA A 179 -16.02 -3.05 -26.09
N LYS A 180 -15.22 -2.92 -25.02
CA LYS A 180 -14.09 -1.99 -24.93
C LYS A 180 -12.86 -2.70 -24.38
N ARG A 181 -11.95 -3.05 -25.27
CA ARG A 181 -10.72 -3.76 -24.93
C ARG A 181 -9.62 -2.77 -24.54
N PRO A 182 -8.85 -3.01 -23.46
CA PRO A 182 -7.73 -2.16 -23.12
C PRO A 182 -6.63 -2.24 -24.18
N LYS A 183 -6.03 -1.11 -24.52
CA LYS A 183 -4.86 -1.04 -25.40
C LYS A 183 -3.57 -1.22 -24.65
N VAL A 184 -3.52 -0.77 -23.39
CA VAL A 184 -2.35 -0.89 -22.52
C VAL A 184 -2.77 -1.56 -21.21
N ALA A 185 -2.16 -2.68 -20.89
CA ALA A 185 -2.35 -3.39 -19.63
C ALA A 185 -1.06 -3.38 -18.80
N GLY A 186 -1.17 -3.08 -17.51
CA GLY A 186 -0.07 -3.22 -16.56
C GLY A 186 -0.07 -4.63 -15.95
N LEU A 187 1.11 -5.25 -15.83
CA LEU A 187 1.28 -6.49 -15.08
C LEU A 187 2.23 -6.28 -13.91
N LEU A 188 1.72 -6.44 -12.70
CA LEU A 188 2.48 -6.36 -11.46
C LEU A 188 2.81 -7.77 -10.96
N VAL A 189 4.10 -8.12 -11.00
CA VAL A 189 4.57 -9.48 -10.69
C VAL A 189 5.18 -9.52 -9.30
N GLY A 190 4.48 -10.20 -8.40
CA GLY A 190 5.00 -10.56 -7.08
C GLY A 190 5.85 -11.83 -7.11
N GLY A 191 5.46 -12.83 -6.35
CA GLY A 191 6.18 -14.10 -6.28
C GLY A 191 5.73 -14.95 -5.09
N ASN A 192 6.58 -15.88 -4.68
CA ASN A 192 6.27 -16.71 -3.53
C ASN A 192 6.30 -15.88 -2.23
N ALA A 193 5.18 -15.81 -1.53
CA ALA A 193 5.06 -15.08 -0.27
C ALA A 193 4.01 -15.73 0.63
N GLY A 194 4.24 -15.78 1.93
CA GLY A 194 3.31 -16.40 2.85
C GLY A 194 2.94 -17.83 2.41
N ALA A 195 1.66 -18.06 2.16
CA ALA A 195 1.12 -19.33 1.67
C ALA A 195 0.92 -19.38 0.13
N PHE A 196 1.40 -18.38 -0.61
CA PHE A 196 1.36 -18.37 -2.08
C PHE A 196 2.57 -19.07 -2.67
N ARG A 197 2.31 -20.01 -3.59
CA ARG A 197 3.36 -20.77 -4.29
C ARG A 197 3.01 -20.87 -5.77
N TYR A 198 3.78 -20.16 -6.59
CA TYR A 198 3.64 -20.17 -8.05
C TYR A 198 4.49 -21.28 -8.65
N LYS A 199 3.84 -22.18 -9.38
CA LYS A 199 4.52 -23.26 -10.11
C LYS A 199 5.07 -22.77 -11.44
N ARG A 200 6.08 -23.47 -11.97
CA ARG A 200 6.67 -23.17 -13.29
C ARG A 200 5.64 -23.12 -14.43
N GLN A 201 4.62 -23.99 -14.36
CA GLN A 201 3.57 -24.04 -15.38
C GLN A 201 2.64 -22.81 -15.30
N GLU A 202 2.38 -22.29 -14.12
CA GLU A 202 1.57 -21.08 -13.91
C GLU A 202 2.27 -19.86 -14.48
N TRP A 203 3.57 -19.70 -14.25
CA TRP A 203 4.35 -18.65 -14.90
C TRP A 203 4.32 -18.77 -16.44
N LYS A 204 4.42 -20.00 -16.98
CA LYS A 204 4.27 -20.22 -18.43
C LYS A 204 2.88 -19.82 -18.93
N ARG A 205 1.81 -20.15 -18.19
CA ARG A 205 0.42 -19.77 -18.54
C ARG A 205 0.26 -18.27 -18.57
N LEU A 206 0.80 -17.56 -17.56
CA LEU A 206 0.73 -16.10 -17.48
C LEU A 206 1.42 -15.44 -18.70
N LEU A 207 2.62 -15.88 -19.05
CA LEU A 207 3.34 -15.41 -20.23
C LEU A 207 2.58 -15.72 -21.55
N ALA A 208 2.03 -16.92 -21.67
CA ALA A 208 1.22 -17.30 -22.83
C ALA A 208 -0.05 -16.43 -22.94
N PHE A 209 -0.74 -16.20 -21.83
CA PHE A 209 -1.91 -15.32 -21.78
C PHE A 209 -1.59 -13.90 -22.27
N MET A 210 -0.45 -13.36 -21.88
CA MET A 210 -0.03 -12.03 -22.35
C MET A 210 0.09 -11.98 -23.87
N ALA A 211 0.78 -12.97 -24.46
CA ALA A 211 0.94 -13.07 -25.92
C ALA A 211 -0.39 -13.33 -26.64
N GLU A 212 -1.25 -14.19 -26.09
CA GLU A 212 -2.60 -14.44 -26.60
C GLU A 212 -3.45 -13.18 -26.61
N LEU A 213 -3.43 -12.39 -25.52
CA LEU A 213 -4.19 -11.15 -25.41
C LEU A 213 -3.65 -10.09 -26.37
N SER A 214 -2.32 -9.96 -26.50
CA SER A 214 -1.71 -9.04 -27.47
C SER A 214 -2.12 -9.38 -28.89
N LYS A 215 -2.10 -10.66 -29.24
CA LYS A 215 -2.52 -11.14 -30.57
C LYS A 215 -4.03 -10.92 -30.82
N ALA A 216 -4.87 -11.19 -29.82
CA ALA A 216 -6.33 -11.16 -29.98
C ALA A 216 -6.91 -9.74 -29.91
N TRP A 217 -6.30 -8.86 -29.11
CA TRP A 217 -6.86 -7.52 -28.83
C TRP A 217 -5.94 -6.38 -29.26
N GLY A 218 -4.68 -6.64 -29.60
CA GLY A 218 -3.66 -5.62 -29.80
C GLY A 218 -3.28 -4.91 -28.50
N THR A 219 -3.49 -5.57 -27.35
CA THR A 219 -3.09 -5.04 -26.04
C THR A 219 -1.57 -5.15 -25.87
N CYS A 220 -0.95 -4.05 -25.48
CA CYS A 220 0.48 -4.00 -25.15
C CYS A 220 0.66 -3.98 -23.61
N TRP A 221 1.71 -4.64 -23.13
CA TRP A 221 1.94 -4.80 -21.70
C TRP A 221 3.03 -3.87 -21.16
N LEU A 222 2.80 -3.34 -19.96
CA LEU A 222 3.79 -2.71 -19.10
C LEU A 222 4.01 -3.63 -17.92
N VAL A 223 5.21 -4.18 -17.76
CA VAL A 223 5.48 -5.21 -16.76
C VAL A 223 6.44 -4.69 -15.70
N SER A 224 6.08 -4.82 -14.43
CA SER A 224 6.98 -4.57 -13.31
C SER A 224 7.11 -5.81 -12.44
N THR A 225 8.35 -6.21 -12.18
CA THR A 225 8.66 -7.28 -11.22
C THR A 225 8.85 -6.74 -9.82
N SER A 226 8.94 -7.60 -8.83
CA SER A 226 9.15 -7.26 -7.43
C SER A 226 10.35 -8.00 -6.83
N ARG A 227 10.75 -7.63 -5.63
CA ARG A 227 11.78 -8.33 -4.85
C ARG A 227 11.50 -9.84 -4.68
N ARG A 228 10.23 -10.25 -4.74
CA ARG A 228 9.82 -11.65 -4.59
C ARG A 228 9.79 -12.44 -5.89
N THR A 229 9.89 -11.77 -7.03
CA THR A 229 9.86 -12.41 -8.33
C THR A 229 11.11 -13.29 -8.49
N PRO A 230 10.97 -14.60 -8.74
CA PRO A 230 12.14 -15.45 -8.97
C PRO A 230 12.95 -14.98 -10.18
N ALA A 231 14.28 -14.99 -10.07
CA ALA A 231 15.17 -14.51 -11.14
C ALA A 231 14.86 -15.16 -12.50
N ALA A 232 14.69 -16.49 -12.54
CA ALA A 232 14.34 -17.21 -13.76
C ALA A 232 12.98 -16.82 -14.36
N VAL A 233 12.07 -16.25 -13.57
CA VAL A 233 10.79 -15.70 -14.04
C VAL A 233 11.01 -14.31 -14.63
N ALA A 234 11.75 -13.44 -13.93
CA ALA A 234 12.10 -12.13 -14.44
C ALA A 234 12.87 -12.23 -15.79
N ASP A 235 13.79 -13.19 -15.90
CA ASP A 235 14.53 -13.43 -17.17
C ASP A 235 13.60 -13.83 -18.33
N ARG A 236 12.50 -14.55 -18.04
CA ARG A 236 11.49 -14.88 -19.07
C ARG A 236 10.65 -13.69 -19.49
N PHE A 237 10.31 -12.79 -18.56
CA PHE A 237 9.67 -11.53 -18.93
C PHE A 237 10.62 -10.66 -19.76
N ALA A 238 11.91 -10.60 -19.40
CA ALA A 238 12.93 -9.90 -20.18
C ALA A 238 13.07 -10.48 -21.61
N GLU A 239 12.98 -11.80 -21.76
CA GLU A 239 13.01 -12.43 -23.09
C GLU A 239 11.75 -12.09 -23.91
N LEU A 240 10.55 -12.14 -23.28
CA LEU A 240 9.31 -11.77 -23.95
C LEU A 240 9.28 -10.27 -24.32
N ALA A 241 9.96 -9.43 -23.54
CA ALA A 241 10.08 -7.99 -23.78
C ALA A 241 11.00 -7.62 -24.97
N LYS A 242 11.59 -8.61 -25.65
CA LYS A 242 12.26 -8.40 -26.96
C LYS A 242 11.25 -8.22 -28.10
N ASP A 243 9.98 -8.60 -27.86
CA ASP A 243 8.86 -8.32 -28.73
C ASP A 243 8.05 -7.13 -28.19
N ASP A 244 8.31 -5.95 -28.75
CA ASP A 244 7.67 -4.70 -28.36
C ASP A 244 6.17 -4.71 -28.63
N ASN A 245 5.65 -5.59 -29.48
CA ASN A 245 4.21 -5.74 -29.70
C ASN A 245 3.52 -6.44 -28.50
N VAL A 246 4.29 -7.19 -27.69
CA VAL A 246 3.76 -7.83 -26.49
C VAL A 246 4.09 -6.99 -25.26
N ILE A 247 5.34 -6.68 -25.00
CA ILE A 247 5.76 -5.88 -23.83
C ILE A 247 6.47 -4.61 -24.30
N ALA A 248 5.76 -3.47 -24.20
CA ALA A 248 6.31 -2.16 -24.53
C ALA A 248 7.29 -1.63 -23.47
N ARG A 249 7.11 -2.05 -22.22
CA ARG A 249 7.98 -1.62 -21.13
C ARG A 249 8.15 -2.75 -20.11
N PHE A 250 9.39 -3.14 -19.85
CA PHE A 250 9.74 -4.08 -18.79
C PHE A 250 10.59 -3.38 -17.72
N ILE A 251 10.13 -3.41 -16.48
CA ILE A 251 10.80 -2.84 -15.32
C ILE A 251 11.23 -3.99 -14.41
N ASP A 252 12.51 -4.30 -14.46
CA ASP A 252 13.10 -5.33 -13.61
C ASP A 252 13.47 -4.74 -12.25
N PHE A 253 12.84 -5.23 -11.18
CA PHE A 253 13.14 -4.80 -9.82
C PHE A 253 14.63 -4.92 -9.46
N ARG A 254 15.33 -5.90 -10.01
CA ARG A 254 16.75 -6.16 -9.74
C ARG A 254 17.66 -4.98 -10.13
N THR A 255 17.23 -4.20 -11.13
CA THR A 255 17.96 -3.03 -11.65
C THR A 255 17.31 -1.72 -11.32
N ALA A 256 15.96 -1.64 -11.36
CA ALA A 256 15.20 -0.41 -11.14
C ALA A 256 14.90 -0.13 -9.66
N GLY A 257 14.86 -1.17 -8.81
CA GLY A 257 14.49 -1.03 -7.40
C GLY A 257 13.00 -0.77 -7.19
N ALA A 258 12.68 -0.13 -6.07
CA ALA A 258 11.31 0.23 -5.68
C ALA A 258 10.90 1.60 -6.27
N GLY A 259 9.57 1.90 -6.24
CA GLY A 259 9.05 3.23 -6.60
C GLY A 259 8.65 3.38 -8.07
N THR A 260 8.59 2.30 -8.83
CA THR A 260 8.29 2.31 -10.28
C THR A 260 6.81 2.16 -10.64
N LEU A 261 5.94 1.83 -9.68
CA LEU A 261 4.51 1.61 -9.93
C LEU A 261 3.77 2.83 -10.47
N PRO A 262 4.04 4.08 -10.05
CA PRO A 262 3.38 5.26 -10.62
C PRO A 262 3.54 5.38 -12.14
N GLU A 263 4.70 4.98 -12.70
CA GLU A 263 4.92 4.95 -14.15
C GLU A 263 3.95 3.99 -14.85
N ILE A 264 3.76 2.79 -14.29
CA ILE A 264 2.80 1.81 -14.80
C ILE A 264 1.37 2.35 -14.67
N PHE A 265 1.01 2.89 -13.51
CA PHE A 265 -0.34 3.38 -13.25
C PHE A 265 -0.73 4.58 -14.11
N ALA A 266 0.21 5.43 -14.46
CA ALA A 266 -0.03 6.57 -15.36
C ALA A 266 -0.38 6.12 -16.79
N ALA A 267 0.23 5.04 -17.28
CA ALA A 267 0.11 4.62 -18.68
C ALA A 267 -0.88 3.46 -18.89
N ALA A 268 -1.08 2.58 -17.89
CA ALA A 268 -1.97 1.43 -18.03
C ALA A 268 -3.45 1.82 -17.96
N GLU A 269 -4.29 1.11 -18.70
CA GLU A 269 -5.74 1.23 -18.66
C GLU A 269 -6.39 0.22 -17.69
N VAL A 270 -5.74 -0.92 -17.51
CA VAL A 270 -6.14 -2.00 -16.58
C VAL A 270 -4.90 -2.59 -15.93
N ILE A 271 -5.05 -3.18 -14.76
CA ILE A 271 -3.94 -3.87 -14.06
C ILE A 271 -4.26 -5.35 -13.88
N VAL A 272 -3.29 -6.17 -14.20
CA VAL A 272 -3.20 -7.57 -13.76
C VAL A 272 -2.16 -7.63 -12.64
N CYS A 273 -2.49 -8.23 -11.52
CA CYS A 273 -1.59 -8.32 -10.37
C CYS A 273 -1.57 -9.73 -9.79
N THR A 274 -0.39 -10.25 -9.49
CA THR A 274 -0.30 -11.53 -8.77
C THR A 274 -0.83 -11.39 -7.34
N GLU A 275 -1.66 -12.34 -6.90
CA GLU A 275 -2.46 -12.28 -5.66
C GLU A 275 -1.65 -12.30 -4.35
N ASP A 276 -0.38 -12.62 -4.40
CA ASP A 276 0.50 -12.57 -3.24
C ASP A 276 0.77 -11.15 -2.72
N SER A 277 0.38 -10.10 -3.47
CA SER A 277 0.67 -8.72 -3.14
C SER A 277 -0.57 -7.86 -2.93
N SER A 278 -1.12 -7.93 -1.72
CA SER A 278 -2.23 -7.08 -1.29
C SER A 278 -1.94 -5.58 -1.46
N SER A 279 -0.71 -5.13 -1.22
CA SER A 279 -0.33 -3.72 -1.37
C SER A 279 -0.37 -3.25 -2.82
N MET A 280 0.18 -4.04 -3.77
CA MET A 280 0.16 -3.66 -5.19
C MET A 280 -1.27 -3.61 -5.74
N ILE A 281 -2.15 -4.53 -5.30
CA ILE A 281 -3.57 -4.50 -5.67
C ILE A 281 -4.22 -3.24 -5.12
N SER A 282 -4.01 -2.91 -3.84
CA SER A 282 -4.57 -1.71 -3.21
C SER A 282 -4.08 -0.42 -3.88
N GLU A 283 -2.79 -0.35 -4.20
CA GLU A 283 -2.19 0.79 -4.91
C GLU A 283 -2.79 0.97 -6.31
N ALA A 284 -3.03 -0.14 -7.03
CA ALA A 284 -3.67 -0.10 -8.35
C ALA A 284 -5.15 0.35 -8.25
N VAL A 285 -5.89 -0.12 -7.24
CA VAL A 285 -7.26 0.36 -6.95
C VAL A 285 -7.22 1.85 -6.59
N SER A 286 -6.26 2.27 -5.76
CA SER A 286 -6.08 3.69 -5.40
C SER A 286 -5.74 4.57 -6.61
N ALA A 287 -5.04 4.02 -7.59
CA ALA A 287 -4.80 4.68 -8.88
C ALA A 287 -6.06 4.72 -9.77
N ARG A 288 -7.22 4.29 -9.29
CA ARG A 288 -8.50 4.23 -10.01
C ARG A 288 -8.44 3.33 -11.25
N LEU A 289 -7.67 2.23 -11.18
CA LEU A 289 -7.53 1.25 -12.25
C LEU A 289 -8.42 0.03 -12.01
N PRO A 290 -9.05 -0.53 -13.05
CA PRO A 290 -9.64 -1.86 -12.96
C PRO A 290 -8.54 -2.88 -12.65
N VAL A 291 -8.76 -3.74 -11.66
CA VAL A 291 -7.74 -4.70 -11.21
C VAL A 291 -8.23 -6.13 -11.34
N VAL A 292 -7.46 -6.97 -12.03
CA VAL A 292 -7.65 -8.42 -12.06
C VAL A 292 -6.49 -9.08 -11.32
N GLY A 293 -6.78 -9.63 -10.15
CA GLY A 293 -5.86 -10.47 -9.41
C GLY A 293 -5.69 -11.83 -10.07
N VAL A 294 -4.47 -12.37 -10.10
CA VAL A 294 -4.20 -13.70 -10.65
C VAL A 294 -3.61 -14.62 -9.59
N ALA A 295 -4.39 -15.66 -9.23
CA ALA A 295 -4.07 -16.55 -8.12
C ALA A 295 -3.42 -17.85 -8.59
N PRO A 296 -2.33 -18.33 -7.93
CA PRO A 296 -1.82 -19.67 -8.19
C PRO A 296 -2.72 -20.73 -7.61
N SER A 297 -2.64 -21.98 -8.10
CA SER A 297 -3.40 -23.11 -7.56
C SER A 297 -3.06 -23.40 -6.10
N ALA A 298 -1.84 -23.15 -5.69
CA ALA A 298 -1.36 -23.36 -4.33
C ALA A 298 -1.28 -22.01 -3.57
N HIS A 299 -2.41 -21.62 -2.99
CA HIS A 299 -2.48 -20.43 -2.13
C HIS A 299 -3.45 -20.60 -0.98
N ARG A 300 -3.24 -19.82 0.04
CA ARG A 300 -4.17 -19.67 1.17
C ARG A 300 -4.10 -18.26 1.70
N PHE A 301 -5.23 -17.59 1.78
CA PHE A 301 -5.36 -16.32 2.49
C PHE A 301 -5.41 -16.54 4.00
N THR A 302 -4.91 -15.59 4.79
CA THR A 302 -5.36 -15.42 6.17
C THR A 302 -6.81 -14.93 6.16
N ASP A 303 -7.51 -15.06 7.27
CA ASP A 303 -8.90 -14.58 7.34
C ASP A 303 -8.98 -13.08 7.03
N GLU A 304 -8.03 -12.27 7.55
CA GLU A 304 -7.95 -10.85 7.27
C GLU A 304 -7.76 -10.54 5.76
N GLU A 305 -6.86 -11.25 5.10
CA GLU A 305 -6.62 -11.02 3.68
C GLU A 305 -7.81 -11.49 2.83
N LYS A 306 -8.52 -12.53 3.27
CA LYS A 306 -9.75 -12.98 2.62
C LYS A 306 -10.85 -11.91 2.75
N ASP A 307 -11.07 -11.39 3.95
CA ASP A 307 -12.05 -10.33 4.22
C ASP A 307 -11.74 -9.10 3.36
N TYR A 308 -10.46 -8.73 3.27
CA TYR A 308 -10.05 -7.60 2.43
C TYR A 308 -10.27 -7.83 0.93
N ARG A 309 -10.04 -9.06 0.44
CA ARG A 309 -10.35 -9.40 -0.96
C ARG A 309 -11.86 -9.35 -1.23
N ASN A 310 -12.65 -9.87 -0.29
CA ASN A 310 -14.10 -9.77 -0.37
C ASN A 310 -14.54 -8.30 -0.41
N PHE A 311 -14.01 -7.46 0.47
CA PHE A 311 -14.28 -6.02 0.47
C PHE A 311 -13.98 -5.38 -0.89
N LEU A 312 -12.83 -5.66 -1.51
CA LEU A 312 -12.52 -5.13 -2.84
C LEU A 312 -13.46 -5.64 -3.93
N MET A 313 -13.84 -6.91 -3.88
CA MET A 313 -14.73 -7.55 -4.86
C MET A 313 -16.19 -7.09 -4.71
N GLU A 314 -16.69 -6.94 -3.48
CA GLU A 314 -18.03 -6.45 -3.18
C GLU A 314 -18.22 -4.99 -3.60
N ASN A 315 -17.17 -4.18 -3.48
CA ASN A 315 -17.17 -2.81 -4.02
C ASN A 315 -16.98 -2.76 -5.55
N GLY A 316 -16.79 -3.91 -6.20
CA GLY A 316 -16.62 -3.98 -7.65
C GLY A 316 -15.24 -3.53 -8.17
N TRP A 317 -14.27 -3.23 -7.31
CA TRP A 317 -12.99 -2.65 -7.74
C TRP A 317 -11.98 -3.67 -8.27
N CYS A 318 -12.21 -4.96 -7.96
CA CYS A 318 -11.28 -6.04 -8.29
C CYS A 318 -12.04 -7.32 -8.62
N ARG A 319 -11.45 -8.17 -9.47
CA ARG A 319 -11.84 -9.58 -9.66
C ARG A 319 -10.59 -10.45 -9.57
N VAL A 320 -10.79 -11.72 -9.23
CA VAL A 320 -9.69 -12.69 -9.11
C VAL A 320 -9.92 -13.84 -10.06
N LEU A 321 -8.91 -14.19 -10.84
CA LEU A 321 -8.90 -15.32 -11.73
C LEU A 321 -7.81 -16.33 -11.33
N PRO A 322 -8.10 -17.64 -11.33
CA PRO A 322 -7.03 -18.63 -11.26
C PRO A 322 -6.11 -18.51 -12.48
N ILE A 323 -4.80 -18.57 -12.29
CA ILE A 323 -3.84 -18.50 -13.40
C ILE A 323 -4.10 -19.59 -14.45
N ALA A 324 -4.53 -20.76 -14.02
CA ALA A 324 -4.85 -21.87 -14.92
C ALA A 324 -5.98 -21.58 -15.90
N GLU A 325 -6.91 -20.67 -15.51
CA GLU A 325 -8.11 -20.30 -16.27
C GLU A 325 -7.94 -19.03 -17.09
N LEU A 326 -6.76 -18.40 -17.06
CA LEU A 326 -6.50 -17.19 -17.83
C LEU A 326 -6.72 -17.46 -19.33
N SER A 327 -7.61 -16.68 -19.93
CA SER A 327 -7.83 -16.58 -21.37
C SER A 327 -8.33 -15.18 -21.72
N PRO A 328 -8.28 -14.74 -22.98
CA PRO A 328 -8.88 -13.47 -23.37
C PRO A 328 -10.35 -13.35 -22.99
N GLU A 329 -11.13 -14.45 -23.09
CA GLU A 329 -12.56 -14.50 -22.76
C GLU A 329 -12.80 -14.39 -21.26
N ALA A 330 -12.07 -15.18 -20.44
CA ALA A 330 -12.16 -15.12 -18.99
C ALA A 330 -11.75 -13.73 -18.46
N PHE A 331 -10.71 -13.15 -19.03
CA PHE A 331 -10.26 -11.79 -18.67
C PHE A 331 -11.29 -10.74 -19.05
N ALA A 332 -11.93 -10.84 -20.25
CA ALA A 332 -13.00 -9.93 -20.64
C ALA A 332 -14.21 -10.03 -19.71
N GLY A 333 -14.58 -11.26 -19.31
CA GLY A 333 -15.63 -11.49 -18.31
C GLY A 333 -15.32 -10.79 -16.99
N ALA A 334 -14.15 -11.04 -16.45
CA ALA A 334 -13.69 -10.40 -15.19
C ALA A 334 -13.70 -8.87 -15.29
N LEU A 335 -13.18 -8.29 -16.38
CA LEU A 335 -13.18 -6.85 -16.60
C LEU A 335 -14.59 -6.25 -16.67
N SER A 336 -15.55 -6.96 -17.28
CA SER A 336 -16.92 -6.47 -17.41
C SER A 336 -17.66 -6.34 -16.07
N GLU A 337 -17.20 -7.06 -15.06
CA GLU A 337 -17.74 -7.04 -13.70
C GLU A 337 -17.04 -6.01 -12.79
N ILE A 338 -16.02 -5.33 -13.29
CA ILE A 338 -15.28 -4.35 -12.50
C ILE A 338 -15.86 -2.95 -12.70
N GLU A 339 -16.19 -2.30 -11.60
CA GLU A 339 -16.55 -0.89 -11.50
C GLU A 339 -15.37 -0.14 -10.84
N PRO A 340 -14.48 0.47 -11.64
CA PRO A 340 -13.30 1.14 -11.06
C PRO A 340 -13.69 2.24 -10.10
N LEU A 341 -12.89 2.44 -9.06
CA LEU A 341 -13.07 3.53 -8.11
C LEU A 341 -13.09 4.87 -8.86
N GLN A 342 -14.16 5.67 -8.65
CA GLN A 342 -14.33 6.96 -9.35
C GLN A 342 -13.83 8.14 -8.51
N GLU A 343 -13.94 8.04 -7.19
CA GLU A 343 -13.47 9.07 -6.26
C GLU A 343 -11.96 8.98 -6.03
N ASN A 344 -11.33 10.11 -5.71
CA ASN A 344 -9.95 10.08 -5.26
C ASN A 344 -9.92 9.53 -3.82
N PRO A 345 -9.25 8.38 -3.56
CA PRO A 345 -9.24 7.76 -2.24
C PRO A 345 -8.53 8.60 -1.18
N LEU A 346 -7.64 9.51 -1.57
CA LEU A 346 -7.00 10.44 -0.64
C LEU A 346 -8.00 11.49 -0.12
N ASP A 347 -8.88 11.99 -0.98
CA ASP A 347 -9.91 12.95 -0.57
C ASP A 347 -10.96 12.28 0.32
N ALA A 348 -11.37 11.06 -0.02
CA ALA A 348 -12.28 10.26 0.80
C ALA A 348 -11.69 9.97 2.19
N LEU A 349 -10.40 9.61 2.24
CA LEU A 349 -9.71 9.39 3.51
C LEU A 349 -9.54 10.69 4.29
N ALA A 350 -9.20 11.80 3.63
CA ALA A 350 -9.06 13.11 4.24
C ALA A 350 -10.35 13.57 4.95
N ALA A 351 -11.51 13.41 4.28
CA ALA A 351 -12.80 13.72 4.88
C ALA A 351 -13.05 12.94 6.18
N LYS A 352 -12.79 11.63 6.15
CA LYS A 352 -12.94 10.75 7.32
C LYS A 352 -11.95 11.07 8.44
N LEU A 353 -10.70 11.43 8.11
CA LEU A 353 -9.69 11.85 9.10
C LEU A 353 -10.12 13.14 9.80
N LYS A 354 -10.64 14.11 9.05
CA LYS A 354 -11.14 15.37 9.60
C LYS A 354 -12.34 15.15 10.55
N GLU A 355 -13.21 14.19 10.23
CA GLU A 355 -14.33 13.81 11.09
C GLU A 355 -13.86 13.09 12.36
N SER A 356 -12.86 12.19 12.23
CA SER A 356 -12.39 11.34 13.34
C SER A 356 -11.45 12.07 14.32
N LEU A 357 -10.73 13.09 13.87
CA LEU A 357 -9.73 13.84 14.64
C LEU A 357 -9.91 15.36 14.44
N PRO A 358 -11.09 15.93 14.76
CA PRO A 358 -11.39 17.34 14.49
C PRO A 358 -10.46 18.31 15.23
N GLU A 359 -9.85 17.89 16.33
CA GLU A 359 -8.90 18.70 17.11
C GLU A 359 -7.59 19.00 16.39
N LEU A 360 -7.29 18.33 15.29
CA LEU A 360 -6.09 18.56 14.47
C LEU A 360 -6.30 19.62 13.38
N PHE A 361 -7.53 20.04 13.14
CA PHE A 361 -7.93 20.91 12.02
C PHE A 361 -8.80 22.07 12.48
#